data_0c97791393dec51039bd3c5e5b8e2da8
#
_entry.id   0c97791393dec51039bd3c5e5b8e2da8
#
_cell.length_a   1.000
_cell.length_b   1.000
_cell.length_c   1.000
_cell.angle_alpha   90.00
_cell.angle_beta   90.00
_cell.angle_gamma   90.00
#
_symmetry.space_group_name_H-M   'P 1'
#
loop_
_entity.id
_entity.type
_entity.pdbx_description
1 polymer ?
#
loop_
_entity_poly.entity_id
_entity_poly.type
_entity_poly.pdbx_seq_one_letter_code
_entity_poly.pdbx_strand_id
1 'polypeptide(L)'
;VSSKTQHNEVAPAQHELAPIYAVANIAVDHNQLIMETLKKVAYRHGLQCLLHEKPFAGVNGSGKHDNWSITTDDGINLLEPGKTPHENIQFLLVLTCILKAVDTHADLLRESAADVGNDHRFGANEAPPAILSVYLGEQLEDVLSQLISTGAATHSISGQRLETGVKSLPDFMKDATDRNRTSPFAFTGNKFEFRMVGSQDSVSQPNVVLNTIVAEAFAEACDELEKADDFDMAVHDLIKKYATEHQRIVFNGNGYSDEWVEEAERRGLPNIKSMVDAIPALNTEKAVALFEKFGVFTKAELDSRVEIEYETYAKEINIEAKAMIDIATKQIIPAVIRYTTTPVSYTHLTLPTKA
;
A
#
# COMPACT_ATOMS: atom_id res chain seq x y z
N VAL A 1 -22.63 -8.13 3.43
CA VAL A 1 -21.82 -7.00 2.98
C VAL A 1 -22.19 -6.66 1.55
N SER A 2 -22.50 -5.39 1.28
CA SER A 2 -22.78 -4.93 -0.08
C SER A 2 -21.49 -4.73 -0.86
N SER A 3 -21.47 -5.20 -2.12
CA SER A 3 -20.31 -5.09 -3.01
C SER A 3 -20.65 -4.25 -4.23
N LYS A 4 -19.70 -3.44 -4.71
CA LYS A 4 -19.86 -2.62 -5.91
C LYS A 4 -19.55 -3.40 -7.18
N THR A 5 -18.52 -4.22 -7.14
CA THR A 5 -18.06 -5.00 -8.29
C THR A 5 -17.32 -6.27 -7.85
N GLN A 6 -17.22 -7.19 -8.77
CA GLN A 6 -16.39 -8.38 -8.70
C GLN A 6 -15.82 -8.62 -10.11
N HIS A 7 -14.54 -8.98 -10.20
CA HIS A 7 -13.88 -9.28 -11.47
C HIS A 7 -12.73 -10.28 -11.28
N ASN A 8 -12.24 -10.81 -12.41
CA ASN A 8 -11.06 -11.65 -12.43
C ASN A 8 -9.81 -10.79 -12.56
N GLU A 9 -8.75 -11.20 -11.89
CA GLU A 9 -7.42 -10.64 -11.97
C GLU A 9 -6.48 -11.48 -12.84
N VAL A 10 -5.21 -11.10 -12.92
CA VAL A 10 -4.23 -11.65 -13.88
C VAL A 10 -3.74 -13.05 -13.51
N ALA A 11 -3.58 -13.33 -12.20
CA ALA A 11 -3.12 -14.64 -11.77
C ALA A 11 -4.20 -15.74 -11.98
N PRO A 12 -3.83 -17.00 -12.16
CA PRO A 12 -4.79 -18.09 -12.36
C PRO A 12 -5.81 -18.19 -11.23
N ALA A 13 -7.11 -18.12 -11.59
CA ALA A 13 -8.24 -18.16 -10.69
C ALA A 13 -8.20 -17.09 -9.57
N GLN A 14 -7.56 -15.96 -9.82
CA GLN A 14 -7.56 -14.81 -8.94
C GLN A 14 -8.83 -13.98 -9.17
N HIS A 15 -9.50 -13.64 -8.08
CA HIS A 15 -10.74 -12.87 -8.09
C HIS A 15 -10.61 -11.69 -7.12
N GLU A 16 -11.13 -10.54 -7.51
CA GLU A 16 -11.24 -9.36 -6.67
C GLU A 16 -12.70 -9.05 -6.36
N LEU A 17 -12.97 -8.71 -5.11
CA LEU A 17 -14.24 -8.21 -4.63
C LEU A 17 -14.06 -6.81 -4.06
N ALA A 18 -14.77 -5.82 -4.60
CA ALA A 18 -14.75 -4.45 -4.11
C ALA A 18 -16.03 -4.16 -3.30
N PRO A 19 -15.97 -4.13 -1.96
CA PRO A 19 -17.12 -3.76 -1.13
C PRO A 19 -17.43 -2.27 -1.25
N ILE A 20 -18.66 -1.90 -0.90
CA ILE A 20 -19.04 -0.49 -0.75
C ILE A 20 -18.37 0.05 0.52
N TYR A 21 -17.84 1.27 0.44
CA TYR A 21 -17.17 1.93 1.57
C TYR A 21 -18.12 2.12 2.77
N ALA A 22 -17.55 2.12 3.95
CA ALA A 22 -18.21 2.39 5.22
C ALA A 22 -17.25 3.12 6.16
N VAL A 23 -17.70 3.54 7.33
CA VAL A 23 -16.80 4.04 8.37
C VAL A 23 -15.78 2.97 8.76
N ALA A 24 -14.56 3.38 9.10
CA ALA A 24 -13.39 2.51 9.15
C ALA A 24 -13.59 1.23 10.00
N ASN A 25 -14.17 1.32 11.19
CA ASN A 25 -14.42 0.16 12.05
C ASN A 25 -15.38 -0.85 11.40
N ILE A 26 -16.46 -0.38 10.77
CA ILE A 26 -17.41 -1.26 10.04
C ILE A 26 -16.75 -1.84 8.79
N ALA A 27 -15.93 -1.08 8.07
CA ALA A 27 -15.21 -1.56 6.90
C ALA A 27 -14.22 -2.67 7.27
N VAL A 28 -13.52 -2.55 8.40
CA VAL A 28 -12.62 -3.58 8.95
C VAL A 28 -13.40 -4.86 9.26
N ASP A 29 -14.52 -4.76 9.97
CA ASP A 29 -15.38 -5.92 10.29
C ASP A 29 -15.93 -6.59 9.02
N HIS A 30 -16.35 -5.79 8.04
CA HIS A 30 -16.79 -6.29 6.74
C HIS A 30 -15.67 -7.04 6.00
N ASN A 31 -14.45 -6.54 6.04
CA ASN A 31 -13.31 -7.21 5.43
C ASN A 31 -13.06 -8.57 6.07
N GLN A 32 -13.03 -8.67 7.40
CA GLN A 32 -12.87 -9.94 8.10
C GLN A 32 -14.00 -10.94 7.76
N LEU A 33 -15.25 -10.47 7.74
CA LEU A 33 -16.39 -11.30 7.38
C LEU A 33 -16.29 -11.81 5.93
N ILE A 34 -15.85 -10.99 5.00
CA ILE A 34 -15.62 -11.38 3.60
C ILE A 34 -14.56 -12.46 3.52
N MET A 35 -13.40 -12.26 4.14
CA MET A 35 -12.29 -13.21 4.13
C MET A 35 -12.72 -14.59 4.65
N GLU A 36 -13.43 -14.62 5.77
CA GLU A 36 -13.93 -15.86 6.36
C GLU A 36 -15.02 -16.51 5.49
N THR A 37 -15.90 -15.71 4.90
CA THR A 37 -16.97 -16.20 4.00
C THR A 37 -16.38 -16.81 2.72
N LEU A 38 -15.38 -16.18 2.12
CA LEU A 38 -14.69 -16.70 0.93
C LEU A 38 -14.11 -18.10 1.18
N LYS A 39 -13.40 -18.28 2.30
CA LYS A 39 -12.85 -19.60 2.70
C LYS A 39 -13.96 -20.65 2.85
N LYS A 40 -15.03 -20.33 3.58
CA LYS A 40 -16.16 -21.25 3.84
C LYS A 40 -16.93 -21.61 2.57
N VAL A 41 -17.19 -20.64 1.70
CA VAL A 41 -17.91 -20.86 0.45
C VAL A 41 -17.07 -21.69 -0.52
N ALA A 42 -15.79 -21.37 -0.70
CA ALA A 42 -14.88 -22.16 -1.52
C ALA A 42 -14.86 -23.63 -1.08
N TYR A 43 -14.68 -23.87 0.21
CA TYR A 43 -14.67 -25.23 0.77
C TYR A 43 -15.98 -26.01 0.47
N ARG A 44 -17.17 -25.37 0.60
CA ARG A 44 -18.46 -25.99 0.28
C ARG A 44 -18.60 -26.39 -1.19
N HIS A 45 -17.87 -25.71 -2.07
CA HIS A 45 -17.86 -26.01 -3.51
C HIS A 45 -16.69 -26.90 -3.94
N GLY A 46 -15.97 -27.52 -2.98
CA GLY A 46 -14.80 -28.37 -3.27
C GLY A 46 -13.58 -27.60 -3.79
N LEU A 47 -13.51 -26.30 -3.52
CA LEU A 47 -12.42 -25.42 -3.87
C LEU A 47 -11.64 -24.99 -2.63
N GLN A 48 -10.40 -24.55 -2.82
CA GLN A 48 -9.57 -23.93 -1.79
C GLN A 48 -9.43 -22.44 -2.07
N CYS A 49 -9.79 -21.61 -1.10
CA CYS A 49 -9.51 -20.15 -1.15
C CYS A 49 -8.13 -19.89 -0.57
N LEU A 50 -7.24 -19.34 -1.37
CA LEU A 50 -5.90 -18.92 -0.97
C LEU A 50 -5.90 -17.41 -0.78
N LEU A 51 -5.87 -16.97 0.47
CA LEU A 51 -5.64 -15.57 0.83
C LEU A 51 -4.14 -15.34 1.07
N HIS A 52 -3.32 -15.77 0.11
CA HIS A 52 -1.86 -15.66 0.19
C HIS A 52 -1.38 -14.59 -0.81
N GLU A 53 -0.42 -13.78 -0.41
CA GLU A 53 0.06 -12.61 -1.15
C GLU A 53 0.76 -13.00 -2.45
N LYS A 54 1.46 -14.14 -2.46
CA LYS A 54 2.20 -14.64 -3.63
C LYS A 54 2.07 -16.16 -3.76
N PRO A 55 0.89 -16.68 -4.13
CA PRO A 55 0.68 -18.13 -4.21
C PRO A 55 1.42 -18.80 -5.37
N PHE A 56 1.82 -18.03 -6.40
CA PHE A 56 2.52 -18.55 -7.59
C PHE A 56 3.71 -17.67 -7.95
N ALA A 57 4.87 -18.28 -8.17
CA ALA A 57 6.05 -17.59 -8.67
C ALA A 57 5.85 -17.13 -10.13
N GLY A 58 6.40 -15.97 -10.48
CA GLY A 58 6.43 -15.48 -11.87
C GLY A 58 5.11 -14.88 -12.40
N VAL A 59 4.05 -14.82 -11.57
CA VAL A 59 2.78 -14.16 -11.89
C VAL A 59 2.42 -13.12 -10.81
N ASN A 60 1.39 -12.33 -11.06
CA ASN A 60 0.95 -11.30 -10.12
C ASN A 60 0.61 -11.87 -8.75
N GLY A 61 0.93 -11.09 -7.72
CA GLY A 61 0.51 -11.36 -6.36
C GLY A 61 -0.91 -10.90 -6.08
N SER A 62 -1.32 -11.02 -4.82
CA SER A 62 -2.63 -10.66 -4.31
C SER A 62 -2.49 -9.74 -3.09
N GLY A 63 -3.26 -8.67 -3.06
CA GLY A 63 -3.27 -7.71 -1.96
C GLY A 63 -4.60 -7.00 -1.86
N LYS A 64 -4.68 -6.05 -0.95
CA LYS A 64 -5.83 -5.17 -0.77
C LYS A 64 -5.46 -3.74 -1.07
N HIS A 65 -6.35 -3.02 -1.77
CA HIS A 65 -6.29 -1.56 -1.83
C HIS A 65 -7.18 -1.00 -0.73
N ASP A 66 -6.57 -0.48 0.32
CA ASP A 66 -7.30 0.18 1.40
C ASP A 66 -7.62 1.61 0.98
N ASN A 67 -8.87 1.84 0.59
CA ASN A 67 -9.36 3.15 0.18
C ASN A 67 -9.72 3.95 1.43
N TRP A 68 -8.96 5.02 1.67
CA TRP A 68 -9.03 5.80 2.88
C TRP A 68 -9.34 7.28 2.59
N SER A 69 -10.29 7.86 3.32
CA SER A 69 -10.62 9.29 3.27
C SER A 69 -11.05 9.80 4.62
N ILE A 70 -11.10 11.12 4.78
CA ILE A 70 -11.53 11.81 6.00
C ILE A 70 -12.79 12.57 5.69
N THR A 71 -13.83 12.32 6.49
CA THR A 71 -15.14 12.94 6.32
C THR A 71 -15.58 13.55 7.66
N THR A 72 -16.13 14.76 7.61
CA THR A 72 -16.74 15.40 8.79
C THR A 72 -18.04 14.67 9.16
N ASP A 73 -18.58 14.98 10.34
CA ASP A 73 -19.83 14.38 10.83
C ASP A 73 -21.07 14.78 10.01
N ASP A 74 -21.02 15.93 9.34
CA ASP A 74 -22.04 16.38 8.36
C ASP A 74 -21.82 15.84 6.92
N GLY A 75 -20.81 14.98 6.73
CA GLY A 75 -20.60 14.23 5.50
C GLY A 75 -19.73 14.92 4.46
N ILE A 76 -19.02 16.00 4.81
CA ILE A 76 -18.09 16.69 3.90
C ILE A 76 -16.78 15.89 3.82
N ASN A 77 -16.39 15.48 2.62
CA ASN A 77 -15.10 14.83 2.39
C ASN A 77 -13.98 15.88 2.32
N LEU A 78 -13.07 15.86 3.28
CA LEU A 78 -11.95 16.80 3.36
C LEU A 78 -10.88 16.59 2.25
N LEU A 79 -10.94 15.45 1.57
CA LEU A 79 -10.07 15.11 0.43
C LEU A 79 -10.72 15.40 -0.92
N GLU A 80 -11.84 16.15 -0.96
CA GLU A 80 -12.45 16.60 -2.20
C GLU A 80 -11.76 17.89 -2.69
N PRO A 81 -10.95 17.84 -3.77
CA PRO A 81 -10.18 19.01 -4.24
C PRO A 81 -11.07 20.07 -4.90
N GLY A 82 -12.26 19.68 -5.38
CA GLY A 82 -13.12 20.54 -6.15
C GLY A 82 -12.60 20.77 -7.59
N LYS A 83 -13.18 21.77 -8.25
CA LYS A 83 -12.81 22.11 -9.65
C LYS A 83 -11.52 22.93 -9.73
N THR A 84 -11.20 23.67 -8.71
CA THR A 84 -10.04 24.56 -8.59
C THR A 84 -9.21 24.21 -7.34
N PRO A 85 -8.44 23.08 -7.35
CA PRO A 85 -7.70 22.63 -6.18
C PRO A 85 -6.77 23.69 -5.58
N HIS A 86 -6.19 24.57 -6.41
CA HIS A 86 -5.29 25.63 -5.99
C HIS A 86 -5.97 26.72 -5.14
N GLU A 87 -7.31 26.87 -5.23
CA GLU A 87 -8.10 27.80 -4.42
C GLU A 87 -8.68 27.15 -3.17
N ASN A 88 -8.67 25.81 -3.08
CA ASN A 88 -9.24 25.07 -1.94
C ASN A 88 -8.22 24.95 -0.82
N ILE A 89 -8.11 26.00 -0.01
CA ILE A 89 -7.12 26.08 1.08
C ILE A 89 -7.32 24.98 2.13
N GLN A 90 -8.57 24.62 2.45
CA GLN A 90 -8.86 23.52 3.39
C GLN A 90 -8.33 22.19 2.86
N PHE A 91 -8.58 21.88 1.58
CA PHE A 91 -8.05 20.67 0.94
C PHE A 91 -6.51 20.68 0.94
N LEU A 92 -5.87 21.79 0.59
CA LEU A 92 -4.40 21.89 0.56
C LEU A 92 -3.78 21.73 1.94
N LEU A 93 -4.39 22.28 2.99
CA LEU A 93 -3.94 22.09 4.36
C LEU A 93 -4.04 20.62 4.76
N VAL A 94 -5.19 19.98 4.52
CA VAL A 94 -5.39 18.56 4.82
C VAL A 94 -4.40 17.69 4.05
N LEU A 95 -4.22 17.95 2.75
CA LEU A 95 -3.26 17.24 1.90
C LEU A 95 -1.83 17.33 2.45
N THR A 96 -1.38 18.53 2.79
CA THR A 96 0.00 18.74 3.29
C THR A 96 0.21 18.15 4.68
N CYS A 97 -0.82 18.14 5.55
CA CYS A 97 -0.80 17.38 6.81
C CYS A 97 -0.63 15.87 6.58
N ILE A 98 -1.32 15.31 5.58
CA ILE A 98 -1.18 13.89 5.24
C ILE A 98 0.23 13.60 4.69
N LEU A 99 0.78 14.46 3.83
CA LEU A 99 2.17 14.30 3.35
C LEU A 99 3.15 14.29 4.52
N LYS A 100 3.00 15.23 5.46
CA LYS A 100 3.81 15.26 6.69
C LYS A 100 3.68 13.98 7.50
N ALA A 101 2.46 13.51 7.74
CA ALA A 101 2.19 12.31 8.52
C ALA A 101 2.87 11.09 7.90
N VAL A 102 2.69 10.88 6.59
CA VAL A 102 3.23 9.74 5.87
C VAL A 102 4.75 9.81 5.75
N ASP A 103 5.33 10.98 5.52
CA ASP A 103 6.79 11.15 5.46
C ASP A 103 7.45 10.94 6.83
N THR A 104 6.84 11.48 7.89
CA THR A 104 7.37 11.36 9.24
C THR A 104 7.33 9.93 9.77
N HIS A 105 6.28 9.18 9.43
CA HIS A 105 6.03 7.84 9.94
C HIS A 105 6.00 6.77 8.83
N ALA A 106 6.83 6.96 7.79
CA ALA A 106 6.90 6.02 6.66
C ALA A 106 7.30 4.60 7.10
N ASP A 107 8.18 4.50 8.08
CA ASP A 107 8.59 3.24 8.71
C ASP A 107 7.43 2.51 9.40
N LEU A 108 6.66 3.22 10.20
CA LEU A 108 5.51 2.67 10.93
C LEU A 108 4.35 2.30 9.98
N LEU A 109 4.10 3.13 8.94
CA LEU A 109 3.07 2.82 7.95
C LEU A 109 3.49 1.61 7.08
N ARG A 110 4.78 1.46 6.75
CA ARG A 110 5.29 0.25 6.08
C ARG A 110 5.16 -0.98 6.97
N GLU A 111 5.44 -0.85 8.26
CA GLU A 111 5.29 -1.92 9.23
C GLU A 111 3.85 -2.42 9.30
N SER A 112 2.84 -1.53 9.27
CA SER A 112 1.43 -1.89 9.33
C SER A 112 0.94 -2.83 8.21
N ALA A 113 1.75 -3.06 7.21
CA ALA A 113 1.54 -4.02 6.12
C ALA A 113 2.67 -5.07 6.06
N ALA A 114 3.38 -5.29 7.16
CA ALA A 114 4.43 -6.28 7.26
C ALA A 114 3.84 -7.67 7.45
N ASP A 115 4.16 -8.58 6.55
CA ASP A 115 3.73 -9.98 6.57
C ASP A 115 4.72 -10.83 5.76
N VAL A 116 4.86 -12.11 6.13
CA VAL A 116 5.74 -13.05 5.44
C VAL A 116 5.40 -13.16 3.95
N GLY A 117 4.11 -13.26 3.62
CA GLY A 117 3.64 -13.32 2.23
C GLY A 117 3.96 -12.05 1.44
N ASN A 118 3.89 -10.89 2.09
CA ASN A 118 4.24 -9.61 1.50
C ASN A 118 5.73 -9.46 1.19
N ASP A 119 6.62 -10.12 1.93
CA ASP A 119 8.06 -10.15 1.62
C ASP A 119 8.32 -10.77 0.24
N HIS A 120 7.49 -11.73 -0.18
CA HIS A 120 7.54 -12.32 -1.53
C HIS A 120 6.83 -11.48 -2.59
N ARG A 121 5.91 -10.60 -2.21
CA ARG A 121 5.08 -9.81 -3.11
C ARG A 121 5.71 -8.48 -3.46
N PHE A 122 6.25 -7.73 -2.49
CA PHE A 122 6.78 -6.39 -2.72
C PHE A 122 7.90 -6.34 -3.75
N GLY A 123 7.79 -5.38 -4.68
CA GLY A 123 8.74 -5.24 -5.79
C GLY A 123 8.66 -6.33 -6.85
N ALA A 124 7.73 -7.28 -6.72
CA ALA A 124 7.44 -8.28 -7.73
C ALA A 124 6.33 -7.81 -8.68
N ASN A 125 5.84 -8.68 -9.57
CA ASN A 125 4.86 -8.36 -10.62
C ASN A 125 3.64 -7.59 -10.08
N GLU A 126 3.47 -6.35 -10.54
CA GLU A 126 2.37 -5.42 -10.22
C GLU A 126 2.15 -5.17 -8.71
N ALA A 127 3.16 -5.35 -7.90
CA ALA A 127 3.10 -5.03 -6.48
C ALA A 127 3.87 -3.73 -6.18
N PRO A 128 3.44 -2.92 -5.20
CA PRO A 128 4.17 -1.74 -4.78
C PRO A 128 5.57 -2.12 -4.28
N PRO A 129 6.58 -1.23 -4.44
CA PRO A 129 7.89 -1.43 -3.83
C PRO A 129 7.79 -1.30 -2.31
N ALA A 130 8.81 -1.80 -1.59
CA ALA A 130 8.91 -1.66 -0.14
C ALA A 130 9.28 -0.24 0.32
N ILE A 131 9.28 0.72 -0.59
CA ILE A 131 9.56 2.13 -0.33
C ILE A 131 8.23 2.87 -0.31
N LEU A 132 7.89 3.48 0.82
CA LEU A 132 6.70 4.29 0.91
C LEU A 132 6.89 5.62 0.15
N SER A 133 5.98 5.90 -0.76
CA SER A 133 5.91 7.17 -1.52
C SER A 133 4.46 7.51 -1.80
N VAL A 134 4.20 8.80 -2.04
CA VAL A 134 2.86 9.33 -2.29
C VAL A 134 2.74 9.77 -3.74
N TYR A 135 1.76 9.22 -4.43
CA TYR A 135 1.37 9.67 -5.77
C TYR A 135 0.23 10.68 -5.67
N LEU A 136 0.37 11.82 -6.32
CA LEU A 136 -0.64 12.89 -6.33
C LEU A 136 -1.23 13.16 -7.71
N GLY A 137 -0.53 12.78 -8.77
CA GLY A 137 -0.84 13.13 -10.15
C GLY A 137 -0.32 14.52 -10.55
N GLU A 138 -0.26 14.75 -11.87
CA GLU A 138 0.36 15.94 -12.45
C GLU A 138 -0.25 17.26 -11.95
N GLN A 139 -1.57 17.30 -11.77
CA GLN A 139 -2.28 18.51 -11.35
C GLN A 139 -1.90 18.96 -9.94
N LEU A 140 -1.90 18.05 -8.97
CA LEU A 140 -1.59 18.39 -7.58
C LEU A 140 -0.07 18.56 -7.36
N GLU A 141 0.76 17.86 -8.14
CA GLU A 141 2.21 18.09 -8.13
C GLU A 141 2.56 19.51 -8.61
N ASP A 142 1.90 19.98 -9.68
CA ASP A 142 2.06 21.36 -10.16
C ASP A 142 1.62 22.37 -9.10
N VAL A 143 0.46 22.17 -8.48
CA VAL A 143 -0.02 23.04 -7.38
C VAL A 143 0.97 23.09 -6.22
N LEU A 144 1.49 21.94 -5.79
CA LEU A 144 2.51 21.89 -4.74
C LEU A 144 3.81 22.61 -5.16
N SER A 145 4.25 22.41 -6.40
CA SER A 145 5.44 23.07 -6.93
C SER A 145 5.31 24.59 -6.95
N GLN A 146 4.12 25.11 -7.29
CA GLN A 146 3.81 26.54 -7.19
C GLN A 146 3.87 27.03 -5.74
N LEU A 147 3.24 26.30 -4.80
CA LEU A 147 3.24 26.65 -3.37
C LEU A 147 4.66 26.70 -2.80
N ILE A 148 5.51 25.72 -3.13
CA ILE A 148 6.90 25.66 -2.69
C ILE A 148 7.73 26.83 -3.25
N SER A 149 7.61 27.11 -4.56
CA SER A 149 8.45 28.07 -5.25
C SER A 149 8.04 29.51 -4.99
N THR A 150 6.73 29.82 -4.99
CA THR A 150 6.22 31.20 -4.90
C THR A 150 5.46 31.49 -3.60
N GLY A 151 5.06 30.46 -2.85
CA GLY A 151 4.21 30.57 -1.66
C GLY A 151 2.72 30.67 -1.97
N ALA A 152 2.33 30.69 -3.24
CA ALA A 152 0.92 30.71 -3.67
C ALA A 152 0.75 29.90 -4.95
N ALA A 153 -0.31 29.13 -5.04
CA ALA A 153 -0.72 28.49 -6.27
C ALA A 153 -1.73 29.41 -7.00
N THR A 154 -1.45 29.74 -8.24
CA THR A 154 -2.24 30.71 -9.02
C THR A 154 -3.13 30.06 -10.06
N HIS A 155 -2.89 28.79 -10.38
CA HIS A 155 -3.65 28.02 -11.36
C HIS A 155 -3.55 26.52 -11.07
N SER A 156 -4.48 25.76 -11.61
CA SER A 156 -4.39 24.31 -11.70
C SER A 156 -4.38 23.91 -13.17
N ILE A 157 -3.58 22.94 -13.54
CA ILE A 157 -3.61 22.36 -14.87
C ILE A 157 -4.99 21.72 -15.05
N SER A 158 -5.84 22.35 -15.89
CA SER A 158 -7.10 21.73 -16.27
C SER A 158 -6.81 20.60 -17.23
N GLY A 159 -7.48 19.45 -17.04
CA GLY A 159 -7.24 18.23 -17.80
C GLY A 159 -7.07 18.51 -19.30
N GLN A 160 -5.95 18.04 -19.87
CA GLN A 160 -5.67 18.16 -21.30
C GLN A 160 -6.78 17.47 -22.08
N ARG A 161 -7.34 18.16 -23.08
CA ARG A 161 -8.20 17.52 -24.05
C ARG A 161 -7.40 16.51 -24.84
N LEU A 162 -7.84 15.28 -24.82
CA LEU A 162 -7.31 14.26 -25.73
C LEU A 162 -7.89 14.56 -27.10
N GLU A 163 -7.13 15.23 -27.97
CA GLU A 163 -7.46 15.35 -29.37
C GLU A 163 -7.29 13.97 -30.01
N THR A 164 -8.40 13.30 -30.25
CA THR A 164 -8.39 11.96 -30.87
C THR A 164 -7.96 12.00 -32.34
N GLY A 165 -7.80 13.17 -32.95
CA GLY A 165 -7.50 13.35 -34.37
C GLY A 165 -8.62 12.87 -35.30
N VAL A 166 -9.72 12.36 -34.78
CA VAL A 166 -10.86 11.82 -35.53
C VAL A 166 -12.06 12.75 -35.34
N LYS A 167 -12.43 13.45 -36.41
CA LYS A 167 -13.51 14.49 -36.42
C LYS A 167 -14.89 13.95 -35.97
N SER A 168 -15.11 12.65 -35.94
CA SER A 168 -16.39 12.03 -35.57
C SER A 168 -16.47 11.58 -34.09
N LEU A 169 -15.39 11.67 -33.32
CA LEU A 169 -15.38 11.36 -31.89
C LEU A 169 -15.39 12.66 -31.10
N PRO A 170 -16.21 12.77 -30.04
CA PRO A 170 -16.16 13.92 -29.15
C PRO A 170 -14.77 13.98 -28.47
N ASP A 171 -14.28 15.18 -28.21
CA ASP A 171 -13.09 15.40 -27.40
C ASP A 171 -13.34 14.83 -25.99
N PHE A 172 -12.50 13.90 -25.56
CA PHE A 172 -12.53 13.41 -24.20
C PHE A 172 -11.60 14.24 -23.34
N MET A 173 -12.06 14.63 -22.16
CA MET A 173 -11.16 15.14 -21.12
C MET A 173 -10.24 13.99 -20.71
N LYS A 174 -8.94 14.17 -20.83
CA LYS A 174 -7.99 13.24 -20.24
C LYS A 174 -8.28 13.21 -18.73
N ASP A 175 -8.53 12.02 -18.20
CA ASP A 175 -8.75 11.88 -16.77
C ASP A 175 -7.46 12.33 -16.07
N ALA A 176 -7.53 13.43 -15.32
CA ALA A 176 -6.41 13.97 -14.56
C ALA A 176 -6.03 13.06 -13.38
N THR A 177 -6.85 12.03 -13.11
CA THR A 177 -6.61 10.99 -12.11
C THR A 177 -5.95 9.77 -12.74
N ASP A 178 -4.85 9.96 -13.49
CA ASP A 178 -4.08 8.84 -14.02
C ASP A 178 -3.64 7.96 -12.85
N ARG A 179 -4.13 6.71 -12.85
CA ARG A 179 -3.82 5.75 -11.78
C ARG A 179 -2.38 5.28 -11.96
N ASN A 180 -1.45 5.86 -11.22
CA ASN A 180 -0.14 5.24 -11.09
C ASN A 180 -0.26 3.96 -10.27
N ARG A 181 -0.28 2.81 -10.96
CA ARG A 181 -0.40 1.49 -10.33
C ARG A 181 0.84 1.10 -9.52
N THR A 182 1.94 1.83 -9.70
CA THR A 182 3.23 1.52 -9.06
C THR A 182 3.43 2.22 -7.72
N SER A 183 2.56 3.15 -7.33
CA SER A 183 2.67 3.86 -6.06
C SER A 183 2.02 3.07 -4.92
N PRO A 184 2.67 2.95 -3.76
CA PRO A 184 2.13 2.30 -2.58
C PRO A 184 1.03 3.11 -1.87
N PHE A 185 1.02 4.43 -2.02
CA PHE A 185 0.03 5.32 -1.45
C PHE A 185 -0.37 6.39 -2.48
N ALA A 186 -1.53 6.22 -3.11
CA ALA A 186 -1.93 7.02 -4.25
C ALA A 186 -3.19 7.82 -3.98
N PHE A 187 -3.17 9.12 -4.31
CA PHE A 187 -4.37 9.95 -4.35
C PHE A 187 -5.18 9.64 -5.61
N THR A 188 -6.46 9.32 -5.44
CA THR A 188 -7.35 8.88 -6.54
C THR A 188 -8.60 9.75 -6.64
N GLY A 189 -8.41 11.03 -6.68
CA GLY A 189 -9.43 12.06 -6.93
C GLY A 189 -10.07 12.64 -5.68
N ASN A 190 -10.46 11.84 -4.70
CA ASN A 190 -11.05 12.30 -3.44
C ASN A 190 -10.79 11.38 -2.25
N LYS A 191 -9.77 10.55 -2.35
CA LYS A 191 -9.32 9.61 -1.33
C LYS A 191 -7.90 9.15 -1.64
N PHE A 192 -7.25 8.55 -0.68
CA PHE A 192 -6.02 7.80 -0.89
C PHE A 192 -6.30 6.29 -0.99
N GLU A 193 -5.48 5.59 -1.73
CA GLU A 193 -5.41 4.13 -1.76
C GLU A 193 -4.08 3.68 -1.17
N PHE A 194 -4.11 3.01 -0.03
CA PHE A 194 -2.95 2.33 0.52
C PHE A 194 -2.91 0.90 -0.02
N ARG A 195 -1.90 0.60 -0.82
CA ARG A 195 -1.83 -0.61 -1.67
C ARG A 195 -0.91 -1.69 -1.14
N MET A 196 -0.37 -1.52 0.06
CA MET A 196 0.62 -2.44 0.62
C MET A 196 0.00 -3.59 1.41
N VAL A 197 -1.27 -3.52 1.78
CA VAL A 197 -1.91 -4.53 2.64
C VAL A 197 -1.92 -5.89 1.97
N GLY A 198 -1.51 -6.93 2.70
CA GLY A 198 -1.53 -8.31 2.25
C GLY A 198 -2.95 -8.86 2.06
N SER A 199 -3.09 -9.87 1.21
CA SER A 199 -4.40 -10.49 0.96
C SER A 199 -4.95 -11.24 2.18
N GLN A 200 -4.10 -11.79 3.02
CA GLN A 200 -4.49 -12.46 4.26
C GLN A 200 -4.61 -11.52 5.46
N ASP A 201 -4.04 -10.30 5.40
CA ASP A 201 -4.00 -9.38 6.50
C ASP A 201 -5.34 -8.71 6.78
N SER A 202 -5.50 -8.24 8.01
CA SER A 202 -6.57 -7.32 8.37
C SER A 202 -6.22 -5.89 7.92
N VAL A 203 -7.18 -5.15 7.41
CA VAL A 203 -7.01 -3.71 7.14
C VAL A 203 -7.06 -2.87 8.42
N SER A 204 -7.21 -3.50 9.61
CA SER A 204 -7.28 -2.77 10.89
C SER A 204 -5.99 -2.04 11.22
N GLN A 205 -4.85 -2.70 11.11
CA GLN A 205 -3.55 -2.13 11.48
C GLN A 205 -3.16 -0.93 10.62
N PRO A 206 -3.23 -0.99 9.28
CA PRO A 206 -3.03 0.18 8.43
C PRO A 206 -3.95 1.35 8.78
N ASN A 207 -5.23 1.09 9.04
CA ASN A 207 -6.18 2.14 9.42
C ASN A 207 -5.87 2.76 10.79
N VAL A 208 -5.46 1.94 11.77
CA VAL A 208 -5.02 2.46 13.09
C VAL A 208 -3.81 3.37 12.91
N VAL A 209 -2.81 2.94 12.15
CA VAL A 209 -1.60 3.74 11.90
C VAL A 209 -1.94 5.01 11.14
N LEU A 210 -2.63 4.92 9.98
CA LEU A 210 -3.00 6.08 9.17
C LEU A 210 -3.79 7.12 9.98
N ASN A 211 -4.81 6.68 10.71
CA ASN A 211 -5.61 7.60 11.50
C ASN A 211 -4.79 8.27 12.60
N THR A 212 -3.87 7.55 13.25
CA THR A 212 -3.09 8.10 14.36
C THR A 212 -2.01 9.06 13.89
N ILE A 213 -1.27 8.73 12.82
CA ILE A 213 -0.22 9.63 12.29
C ILE A 213 -0.83 10.91 11.70
N VAL A 214 -2.01 10.81 11.07
CA VAL A 214 -2.70 11.98 10.54
C VAL A 214 -3.31 12.82 11.66
N ALA A 215 -3.82 12.19 12.72
CA ALA A 215 -4.29 12.91 13.92
C ALA A 215 -3.15 13.69 14.57
N GLU A 216 -1.92 13.15 14.61
CA GLU A 216 -0.75 13.88 15.10
C GLU A 216 -0.46 15.12 14.25
N ALA A 217 -0.40 14.96 12.92
CA ALA A 217 -0.15 16.07 12.02
C ALA A 217 -1.23 17.17 12.13
N PHE A 218 -2.48 16.80 12.31
CA PHE A 218 -3.57 17.75 12.54
C PHE A 218 -3.45 18.45 13.90
N ALA A 219 -3.12 17.71 14.96
CA ALA A 219 -2.93 18.31 16.29
C ALA A 219 -1.80 19.34 16.27
N GLU A 220 -0.69 19.03 15.62
CA GLU A 220 0.43 19.97 15.47
C GLU A 220 0.08 21.19 14.61
N ALA A 221 -0.70 21.00 13.54
CA ALA A 221 -1.21 22.09 12.72
C ALA A 221 -2.16 22.99 13.52
N CYS A 222 -3.08 22.42 14.29
CA CYS A 222 -3.97 23.18 15.19
C CYS A 222 -3.18 23.97 16.24
N ASP A 223 -2.20 23.34 16.90
CA ASP A 223 -1.35 23.98 17.90
C ASP A 223 -0.57 25.18 17.35
N GLU A 224 -0.18 25.14 16.07
CA GLU A 224 0.52 26.24 15.38
C GLU A 224 -0.46 27.34 14.99
N LEU A 225 -1.61 26.98 14.42
CA LEU A 225 -2.62 27.92 13.93
C LEU A 225 -3.36 28.66 15.06
N GLU A 226 -3.63 28.00 16.19
CA GLU A 226 -4.29 28.63 17.36
C GLU A 226 -3.45 29.72 18.01
N LYS A 227 -2.12 29.72 17.79
CA LYS A 227 -1.19 30.72 18.32
C LYS A 227 -0.97 31.92 17.39
N ALA A 228 -1.52 31.87 16.18
CA ALA A 228 -1.26 32.87 15.14
C ALA A 228 -2.11 34.12 15.35
N ASP A 229 -1.50 35.29 15.21
CA ASP A 229 -2.21 36.58 15.26
C ASP A 229 -3.04 36.81 13.95
N ASP A 230 -2.54 36.32 12.82
CA ASP A 230 -3.21 36.34 11.52
C ASP A 230 -3.42 34.91 11.04
N PHE A 231 -4.64 34.41 11.20
CA PHE A 231 -4.98 33.02 10.91
C PHE A 231 -4.82 32.69 9.41
N ASP A 232 -5.29 33.56 8.53
CA ASP A 232 -5.26 33.31 7.09
C ASP A 232 -3.82 33.25 6.57
N MET A 233 -2.97 34.17 7.01
CA MET A 233 -1.54 34.13 6.67
C MET A 233 -0.88 32.88 7.22
N ALA A 234 -1.14 32.53 8.48
CA ALA A 234 -0.57 31.36 9.13
C ALA A 234 -0.93 30.04 8.42
N VAL A 235 -2.16 29.89 7.92
CA VAL A 235 -2.57 28.73 7.14
C VAL A 235 -1.75 28.62 5.86
N HIS A 236 -1.58 29.71 5.13
CA HIS A 236 -0.76 29.70 3.90
C HIS A 236 0.71 29.38 4.18
N ASP A 237 1.28 29.96 5.23
CA ASP A 237 2.67 29.67 5.62
C ASP A 237 2.84 28.21 6.05
N LEU A 238 1.87 27.66 6.77
CA LEU A 238 1.89 26.27 7.22
C LEU A 238 1.80 25.29 6.04
N ILE A 239 0.90 25.54 5.09
CA ILE A 239 0.80 24.75 3.85
C ILE A 239 2.14 24.77 3.09
N LYS A 240 2.73 25.94 2.91
CA LYS A 240 4.03 26.09 2.25
C LYS A 240 5.14 25.36 3.00
N LYS A 241 5.20 25.50 4.33
CA LYS A 241 6.17 24.82 5.20
C LYS A 241 6.07 23.30 5.02
N TYR A 242 4.89 22.72 5.22
CA TYR A 242 4.70 21.28 5.13
C TYR A 242 4.94 20.74 3.71
N ALA A 243 4.49 21.46 2.68
CA ALA A 243 4.77 21.10 1.30
C ALA A 243 6.29 21.07 1.02
N THR A 244 7.04 22.07 1.53
CA THR A 244 8.49 22.16 1.34
C THR A 244 9.28 21.08 2.10
N GLU A 245 8.92 20.86 3.38
CA GLU A 245 9.63 19.93 4.24
C GLU A 245 9.40 18.46 3.85
N HIS A 246 8.20 18.14 3.33
CA HIS A 246 7.76 16.77 3.07
C HIS A 246 7.60 16.43 1.58
N GLN A 247 8.07 17.30 0.65
CA GLN A 247 8.04 17.01 -0.79
C GLN A 247 8.81 15.75 -1.19
N ARG A 248 9.79 15.33 -0.38
CA ARG A 248 10.63 14.17 -0.67
C ARG A 248 9.84 12.87 -0.80
N ILE A 249 8.67 12.76 -0.13
CA ILE A 249 7.81 11.57 -0.17
C ILE A 249 6.97 11.52 -1.45
N VAL A 250 6.78 12.65 -2.16
CA VAL A 250 5.96 12.73 -3.37
C VAL A 250 6.73 12.17 -4.56
N PHE A 251 6.14 11.18 -5.23
CA PHE A 251 6.71 10.58 -6.44
C PHE A 251 5.62 10.15 -7.41
N ASN A 252 5.60 10.75 -8.59
CA ASN A 252 4.62 10.49 -9.65
C ASN A 252 5.16 9.61 -10.79
N GLY A 253 6.40 9.13 -10.67
CA GLY A 253 7.06 8.30 -11.66
C GLY A 253 6.75 6.80 -11.53
N ASN A 254 7.52 5.98 -12.25
CA ASN A 254 7.43 4.53 -12.20
C ASN A 254 8.13 3.98 -10.95
N GLY A 255 7.36 3.57 -9.93
CA GLY A 255 7.87 2.99 -8.68
C GLY A 255 8.52 1.61 -8.83
N TYR A 256 8.40 0.95 -9.98
CA TYR A 256 9.03 -0.37 -10.24
C TYR A 256 10.45 -0.25 -10.83
N SER A 257 10.90 0.94 -11.15
CA SER A 257 12.20 1.13 -11.78
C SER A 257 13.34 1.12 -10.76
N ASP A 258 14.53 0.65 -11.19
CA ASP A 258 15.73 0.66 -10.36
C ASP A 258 16.18 2.10 -10.06
N GLU A 259 15.96 3.03 -11.00
CA GLU A 259 16.24 4.46 -10.82
C GLU A 259 15.43 5.06 -9.66
N TRP A 260 14.22 4.55 -9.43
CA TRP A 260 13.44 4.99 -8.27
C TRP A 260 14.08 4.55 -6.95
N VAL A 261 14.64 3.36 -6.89
CA VAL A 261 15.32 2.87 -5.67
C VAL A 261 16.50 3.77 -5.32
N GLU A 262 17.32 4.13 -6.31
CA GLU A 262 18.45 5.04 -6.14
C GLU A 262 18.00 6.45 -5.72
N GLU A 263 16.95 6.96 -6.36
CA GLU A 263 16.38 8.27 -6.04
C GLU A 263 15.77 8.32 -4.64
N ALA A 264 15.08 7.26 -4.23
CA ALA A 264 14.50 7.16 -2.89
C ALA A 264 15.59 7.14 -1.80
N GLU A 265 16.69 6.42 -2.05
CA GLU A 265 17.86 6.43 -1.16
C GLU A 265 18.46 7.84 -1.06
N ARG A 266 18.63 8.54 -2.19
CA ARG A 266 19.11 9.92 -2.23
C ARG A 266 18.20 10.88 -1.47
N ARG A 267 16.87 10.65 -1.48
CA ARG A 267 15.88 11.42 -0.71
C ARG A 267 15.83 11.04 0.77
N GLY A 268 16.56 9.98 1.18
CA GLY A 268 16.54 9.46 2.54
C GLY A 268 15.23 8.78 2.92
N LEU A 269 14.51 8.20 1.94
CA LEU A 269 13.31 7.40 2.19
C LEU A 269 13.70 5.97 2.59
N PRO A 270 13.06 5.39 3.61
CA PRO A 270 13.37 4.04 4.05
C PRO A 270 12.91 3.00 3.01
N ASN A 271 13.79 2.02 2.72
CA ASN A 271 13.48 0.86 1.91
C ASN A 271 13.49 -0.39 2.80
N ILE A 272 12.37 -0.68 3.43
CA ILE A 272 12.21 -1.76 4.42
C ILE A 272 11.65 -2.99 3.70
N LYS A 273 12.54 -3.87 3.24
CA LYS A 273 12.20 -4.98 2.33
C LYS A 273 11.55 -6.17 3.02
N SER A 274 11.87 -6.43 4.28
CA SER A 274 11.38 -7.61 5.01
C SER A 274 10.51 -7.24 6.21
N MET A 275 9.65 -8.16 6.61
CA MET A 275 8.87 -8.06 7.83
C MET A 275 9.79 -7.92 9.06
N VAL A 276 10.87 -8.71 9.12
CA VAL A 276 11.82 -8.68 10.23
C VAL A 276 12.45 -7.29 10.41
N ASP A 277 12.73 -6.59 9.31
CA ASP A 277 13.28 -5.24 9.34
C ASP A 277 12.21 -4.18 9.66
N ALA A 278 10.94 -4.48 9.41
CA ALA A 278 9.82 -3.57 9.65
C ALA A 278 9.34 -3.58 11.13
N ILE A 279 9.27 -4.74 11.75
CA ILE A 279 8.75 -4.95 13.10
C ILE A 279 9.31 -3.95 14.14
N PRO A 280 10.62 -3.59 14.15
CA PRO A 280 11.15 -2.66 15.14
C PRO A 280 10.53 -1.25 15.07
N ALA A 281 9.85 -0.89 13.98
CA ALA A 281 9.18 0.41 13.86
C ALA A 281 8.06 0.60 14.89
N LEU A 282 7.42 -0.51 15.33
CA LEU A 282 6.31 -0.50 16.28
C LEU A 282 6.69 0.03 17.66
N ASN A 283 7.89 -0.26 18.16
CA ASN A 283 8.29 0.10 19.52
C ASN A 283 9.46 1.09 19.59
N THR A 284 9.69 1.84 18.51
CA THR A 284 10.57 3.01 18.57
C THR A 284 10.04 4.03 19.56
N GLU A 285 10.91 4.85 20.15
CA GLU A 285 10.49 5.94 21.05
C GLU A 285 9.46 6.86 20.38
N LYS A 286 9.62 7.12 19.08
CA LYS A 286 8.67 7.91 18.28
C LYS A 286 7.30 7.26 18.20
N ALA A 287 7.23 5.96 17.88
CA ALA A 287 5.97 5.24 17.77
C ALA A 287 5.26 5.11 19.15
N VAL A 288 6.01 4.80 20.19
CA VAL A 288 5.48 4.75 21.56
C VAL A 288 4.88 6.10 21.96
N ALA A 289 5.62 7.19 21.77
CA ALA A 289 5.14 8.53 22.10
C ALA A 289 3.87 8.90 21.31
N LEU A 290 3.82 8.55 20.02
CA LEU A 290 2.65 8.74 19.16
C LEU A 290 1.42 8.01 19.72
N PHE A 291 1.52 6.71 19.92
CA PHE A 291 0.37 5.90 20.32
C PHE A 291 -0.10 6.21 21.76
N GLU A 292 0.81 6.47 22.69
CA GLU A 292 0.47 6.89 24.06
C GLU A 292 -0.19 8.26 24.08
N LYS A 293 0.29 9.23 23.27
CA LYS A 293 -0.31 10.57 23.13
C LYS A 293 -1.80 10.52 22.77
N PHE A 294 -2.19 9.61 21.89
CA PHE A 294 -3.57 9.46 21.44
C PHE A 294 -4.33 8.34 22.18
N GLY A 295 -3.73 7.68 23.17
CA GLY A 295 -4.37 6.62 23.95
C GLY A 295 -4.73 5.39 23.13
N VAL A 296 -3.97 5.11 22.04
CA VAL A 296 -4.22 3.99 21.13
C VAL A 296 -3.56 2.72 21.64
N PHE A 297 -2.28 2.77 21.96
CA PHE A 297 -1.51 1.67 22.56
C PHE A 297 -0.56 2.21 23.63
N THR A 298 -0.34 1.40 24.66
CA THR A 298 0.72 1.60 25.63
C THR A 298 2.02 0.95 25.13
N LYS A 299 3.17 1.38 25.69
CA LYS A 299 4.45 0.75 25.38
C LYS A 299 4.42 -0.77 25.60
N ALA A 300 3.80 -1.25 26.69
CA ALA A 300 3.72 -2.68 26.97
C ALA A 300 2.94 -3.47 25.91
N GLU A 301 1.88 -2.87 25.35
CA GLU A 301 1.12 -3.48 24.24
C GLU A 301 1.92 -3.50 22.94
N LEU A 302 2.69 -2.45 22.65
CA LEU A 302 3.57 -2.42 21.49
C LEU A 302 4.72 -3.43 21.59
N ASP A 303 5.37 -3.52 22.75
CA ASP A 303 6.42 -4.51 23.00
C ASP A 303 5.87 -5.94 22.82
N SER A 304 4.67 -6.22 23.34
CA SER A 304 4.01 -7.51 23.16
C SER A 304 3.70 -7.83 21.69
N ARG A 305 3.27 -6.83 20.89
CA ARG A 305 3.03 -7.01 19.46
C ARG A 305 4.32 -7.35 18.72
N VAL A 306 5.40 -6.64 18.99
CA VAL A 306 6.73 -6.92 18.42
C VAL A 306 7.15 -8.37 18.68
N GLU A 307 6.97 -8.87 19.91
CA GLU A 307 7.28 -10.27 20.24
C GLU A 307 6.40 -11.26 19.47
N ILE A 308 5.10 -10.99 19.38
CA ILE A 308 4.14 -11.83 18.65
C ILE A 308 4.47 -11.87 17.16
N GLU A 309 4.81 -10.75 16.55
CA GLU A 309 5.14 -10.70 15.13
C GLU A 309 6.43 -11.44 14.79
N TYR A 310 7.48 -11.30 15.60
CA TYR A 310 8.69 -12.13 15.45
C TYR A 310 8.40 -13.61 15.61
N GLU A 311 7.58 -13.98 16.59
CA GLU A 311 7.20 -15.38 16.80
C GLU A 311 6.38 -15.91 15.60
N THR A 312 5.46 -15.12 15.06
CA THR A 312 4.64 -15.45 13.89
C THR A 312 5.53 -15.67 12.67
N TYR A 313 6.43 -14.71 12.39
CA TYR A 313 7.40 -14.83 11.31
C TYR A 313 8.22 -16.12 11.41
N ALA A 314 8.82 -16.37 12.59
CA ALA A 314 9.62 -17.55 12.80
C ALA A 314 8.83 -18.86 12.62
N LYS A 315 7.57 -18.89 13.06
CA LYS A 315 6.68 -20.07 12.89
C LYS A 315 6.34 -20.30 11.42
N GLU A 316 5.98 -19.26 10.67
CA GLU A 316 5.62 -19.36 9.26
C GLU A 316 6.79 -19.82 8.40
N ILE A 317 7.94 -19.19 8.53
CA ILE A 317 9.17 -19.61 7.82
C ILE A 317 9.56 -21.07 8.16
N ASN A 318 9.38 -21.48 9.41
CA ASN A 318 9.66 -22.87 9.81
C ASN A 318 8.67 -23.87 9.19
N ILE A 319 7.39 -23.50 9.03
CA ILE A 319 6.37 -24.30 8.33
C ILE A 319 6.74 -24.43 6.85
N GLU A 320 7.07 -23.33 6.19
CA GLU A 320 7.49 -23.30 4.78
C GLU A 320 8.72 -24.18 4.55
N ALA A 321 9.76 -24.02 5.38
CA ALA A 321 10.97 -24.81 5.31
C ALA A 321 10.70 -26.32 5.47
N LYS A 322 9.85 -26.69 6.42
CA LYS A 322 9.45 -28.10 6.63
C LYS A 322 8.64 -28.63 5.45
N ALA A 323 7.71 -27.85 4.90
CA ALA A 323 6.95 -28.23 3.73
C ALA A 323 7.85 -28.42 2.51
N MET A 324 8.82 -27.54 2.30
CA MET A 324 9.82 -27.66 1.24
C MET A 324 10.64 -28.96 1.36
N ILE A 325 11.14 -29.27 2.58
CA ILE A 325 11.88 -30.49 2.86
C ILE A 325 11.00 -31.73 2.59
N ASP A 326 9.75 -31.70 3.01
CA ASP A 326 8.81 -32.81 2.83
C ASP A 326 8.52 -33.08 1.33
N ILE A 327 8.26 -32.03 0.56
CA ILE A 327 8.07 -32.11 -0.90
C ILE A 327 9.35 -32.60 -1.57
N ALA A 328 10.51 -32.06 -1.22
CA ALA A 328 11.78 -32.49 -1.79
C ALA A 328 12.05 -33.98 -1.54
N THR A 329 11.90 -34.43 -0.32
CA THR A 329 12.23 -35.82 0.08
C THR A 329 11.21 -36.84 -0.40
N LYS A 330 9.91 -36.51 -0.38
CA LYS A 330 8.84 -37.47 -0.71
C LYS A 330 8.41 -37.46 -2.19
N GLN A 331 8.65 -36.37 -2.90
CA GLN A 331 8.16 -36.19 -4.27
C GLN A 331 9.29 -35.96 -5.28
N ILE A 332 10.12 -34.91 -5.07
CA ILE A 332 11.13 -34.49 -6.06
C ILE A 332 12.25 -35.50 -6.17
N ILE A 333 12.92 -35.84 -5.07
CA ILE A 333 14.04 -36.80 -5.06
C ILE A 333 13.62 -38.17 -5.63
N PRO A 334 12.50 -38.80 -5.21
CA PRO A 334 12.04 -40.03 -5.83
C PRO A 334 11.70 -39.89 -7.32
N ALA A 335 11.17 -38.76 -7.77
CA ALA A 335 10.90 -38.51 -9.19
C ALA A 335 12.21 -38.44 -10.01
N VAL A 336 13.21 -37.73 -9.51
CA VAL A 336 14.54 -37.66 -10.15
C VAL A 336 15.20 -39.02 -10.20
N ILE A 337 15.16 -39.80 -9.13
CA ILE A 337 15.70 -41.17 -9.10
C ILE A 337 15.01 -42.06 -10.12
N ARG A 338 13.66 -42.01 -10.19
CA ARG A 338 12.92 -42.78 -11.24
C ARG A 338 13.32 -42.36 -12.65
N TYR A 339 13.40 -41.05 -12.90
CA TYR A 339 13.78 -40.55 -14.23
C TYR A 339 15.20 -40.96 -14.62
N THR A 340 16.17 -40.84 -13.73
CA THR A 340 17.56 -41.21 -14.01
C THR A 340 17.77 -42.70 -14.18
N THR A 341 17.04 -43.55 -13.46
CA THR A 341 17.11 -45.02 -13.61
C THR A 341 16.52 -45.51 -14.91
N THR A 342 15.50 -44.87 -15.45
CA THR A 342 14.87 -45.26 -16.72
C THR A 342 15.83 -45.20 -17.93
N PRO A 343 16.57 -44.10 -18.20
CA PRO A 343 17.57 -44.05 -19.26
C PRO A 343 18.70 -45.04 -19.08
N VAL A 344 19.19 -45.22 -17.85
CA VAL A 344 20.29 -46.18 -17.58
C VAL A 344 19.84 -47.61 -17.87
N SER A 345 18.66 -48.00 -17.39
CA SER A 345 18.10 -49.33 -17.69
C SER A 345 17.88 -49.54 -19.20
N TYR A 346 17.39 -48.53 -19.92
CA TYR A 346 17.22 -48.62 -21.39
C TYR A 346 18.55 -48.72 -22.09
N THR A 347 19.59 -48.01 -21.70
CA THR A 347 20.93 -48.07 -22.29
C THR A 347 21.55 -49.45 -22.10
N HIS A 348 21.37 -50.07 -20.91
CA HIS A 348 21.86 -51.43 -20.66
C HIS A 348 21.11 -52.52 -21.41
N LEU A 349 19.80 -52.32 -21.65
CA LEU A 349 18.97 -53.30 -22.43
C LEU A 349 19.18 -53.19 -23.92
N THR A 350 19.64 -52.05 -24.45
CA THR A 350 19.79 -51.81 -25.90
C THR A 350 21.22 -51.88 -26.41
N LEU A 351 22.21 -52.15 -25.54
CA LEU A 351 23.56 -52.44 -26.02
C LEU A 351 23.53 -53.76 -26.83
N PRO A 352 23.86 -53.77 -28.13
CA PRO A 352 23.89 -54.97 -28.90
C PRO A 352 25.00 -55.85 -28.36
N THR A 353 24.66 -57.04 -27.85
CA THR A 353 25.61 -58.11 -27.70
C THR A 353 26.17 -58.42 -29.08
N LYS A 354 27.39 -57.97 -29.38
CA LYS A 354 28.13 -58.49 -30.53
C LYS A 354 28.35 -59.95 -30.28
N ALA A 355 27.62 -60.76 -31.03
CA ALA A 355 27.94 -62.19 -31.21
C ALA A 355 29.21 -62.33 -31.99
#